data_f065fe8f1e60771045c24d3c504b36ba
#
_entry.id   f065fe8f1e60771045c24d3c504b36ba
#
_cell.length_a   1.000
_cell.length_b   1.000
_cell.length_c   1.000
_cell.angle_alpha   90.00
_cell.angle_beta   90.00
_cell.angle_gamma   90.00
#
_symmetry.space_group_name_H-M   'P 1'
#
loop_
_entity.id
_entity.type
_entity.pdbx_description
1 polymer ?
#
loop_
_entity_poly.entity_id
_entity_poly.type
_entity_poly.pdbx_seq_one_letter_code
_entity_poly.pdbx_strand_id
1 'polypeptide(L)'
;MNSANNKNETNFQRSMKSRHLFMLSLGGVIGTGLFLSSGYTIQQAGPAGTILAYLVGAGIVYLVMLCLGELSVAMPVTGAFHTYAAKYIGPGTGFTVAWLYWLTWTVALGSEFTAAGLLMQRWFPHTSVWMWSAVFALFIFLLNAFSVKFFAESEFWFSSIKVLAIVLFILLGGSAMFGIIPIKGGEAAPMLSNFTAEGGLFPNGFVPILMTMLSVNFAFSGTELIGIAAGESVDPDKTIPKAIKTTVWRLSLFFVGTIFVLSGLIPIQDAGVIKSPFVAVFDRVGVPYAADIMNFVILTAILSAANSGLYASSRMLWSLSKEKTLHPTFAKLTSKGTPFNALVFSMIGGILSLLSSVFAPDTVYVVLVSISGFAVVVVWMGIAASQFMFRKRYIEAGNKVTDLKYRTPLYPFVPIAAFLLCLASVIGIAFDPNQRIALYCGVPFMAICYAIYYVKNRKSQPAADMTHSK
;
A
#
# COMPACT_ATOMS: atom_id res chain seq x y z
N MET A 1 47.54 11.93 -2.36
CA MET A 1 47.50 10.55 -2.93
C MET A 1 46.79 9.63 -1.93
N ASN A 2 45.58 9.24 -2.20
CA ASN A 2 44.83 8.04 -1.78
C ASN A 2 43.30 8.25 -1.88
N SER A 3 42.83 8.51 -3.11
CA SER A 3 41.41 8.60 -3.41
C SER A 3 40.93 7.45 -4.33
N ALA A 4 41.59 6.28 -4.28
CA ALA A 4 41.38 5.21 -5.26
C ALA A 4 40.91 3.88 -4.69
N ASN A 5 40.37 3.80 -3.45
CA ASN A 5 40.00 2.49 -2.90
C ASN A 5 38.66 2.42 -2.17
N ASN A 6 37.63 3.14 -2.65
CA ASN A 6 36.27 3.00 -2.11
C ASN A 6 35.23 2.70 -3.21
N LYS A 7 35.57 1.78 -4.14
CA LYS A 7 34.69 1.35 -5.25
C LYS A 7 33.77 0.16 -4.94
N ASN A 8 33.65 -0.30 -3.69
CA ASN A 8 32.83 -1.45 -3.32
C ASN A 8 31.69 -1.15 -2.35
N GLU A 9 31.23 0.10 -2.21
CA GLU A 9 29.92 0.34 -1.63
C GLU A 9 28.87 0.15 -2.71
N THR A 10 28.27 -1.05 -2.75
CA THR A 10 27.17 -1.40 -3.64
C THR A 10 25.89 -0.69 -3.19
N ASN A 11 25.76 0.57 -3.57
CA ASN A 11 24.51 1.32 -3.44
C ASN A 11 23.67 1.09 -4.69
N PHE A 12 22.34 1.20 -4.56
CA PHE A 12 21.43 1.14 -5.70
C PHE A 12 21.78 2.20 -6.74
N GLN A 13 21.74 1.83 -8.02
CA GLN A 13 21.93 2.79 -9.10
C GLN A 13 20.68 3.66 -9.26
N ARG A 14 20.87 4.98 -9.38
CA ARG A 14 19.79 5.92 -9.70
C ARG A 14 19.36 5.76 -11.15
N SER A 15 18.47 4.85 -11.42
CA SER A 15 17.99 4.47 -12.77
C SER A 15 16.53 4.81 -13.03
N MET A 16 15.76 5.14 -12.00
CA MET A 16 14.32 5.46 -12.11
C MET A 16 14.11 6.89 -12.61
N LYS A 17 13.53 6.99 -13.82
CA LYS A 17 13.09 8.28 -14.40
C LYS A 17 11.78 8.74 -13.78
N SER A 18 11.45 10.02 -13.92
CA SER A 18 10.19 10.63 -13.43
C SER A 18 8.94 9.84 -13.87
N ARG A 19 8.89 9.31 -15.10
CA ARG A 19 7.78 8.49 -15.58
C ARG A 19 7.60 7.19 -14.80
N HIS A 20 8.71 6.55 -14.40
CA HIS A 20 8.68 5.29 -13.63
C HIS A 20 8.18 5.55 -12.21
N LEU A 21 8.69 6.58 -11.54
CA LEU A 21 8.23 7.00 -10.21
C LEU A 21 6.74 7.34 -10.20
N PHE A 22 6.30 8.07 -11.21
CA PHE A 22 4.90 8.46 -11.36
C PHE A 22 4.00 7.22 -11.54
N MET A 23 4.37 6.29 -12.42
CA MET A 23 3.59 5.07 -12.65
C MET A 23 3.70 4.08 -11.47
N LEU A 24 4.83 3.97 -10.81
CA LEU A 24 4.98 3.19 -9.59
C LEU A 24 4.03 3.68 -8.48
N SER A 25 3.93 5.00 -8.31
CA SER A 25 3.08 5.61 -7.28
C SER A 25 1.58 5.50 -7.56
N LEU A 26 1.17 5.36 -8.82
CA LEU A 26 -0.22 5.08 -9.20
C LEU A 26 -0.48 3.57 -9.21
N GLY A 27 0.41 2.83 -9.82
CA GLY A 27 0.24 1.41 -10.08
C GLY A 27 0.43 0.54 -8.84
N GLY A 28 1.37 0.86 -7.98
CA GLY A 28 1.60 0.14 -6.73
C GLY A 28 0.41 0.22 -5.77
N VAL A 29 -0.46 1.22 -5.93
CA VAL A 29 -1.65 1.42 -5.08
C VAL A 29 -2.87 0.67 -5.59
N ILE A 30 -3.08 0.64 -6.90
CA ILE A 30 -4.29 0.06 -7.49
C ILE A 30 -4.14 -1.46 -7.56
N GLY A 31 -4.70 -2.16 -6.59
CA GLY A 31 -4.67 -3.62 -6.42
C GLY A 31 -5.99 -4.14 -5.86
N THR A 32 -5.94 -5.23 -5.09
CA THR A 32 -7.11 -5.87 -4.47
C THR A 32 -7.88 -4.94 -3.56
N GLY A 33 -7.23 -3.97 -2.95
CA GLY A 33 -7.87 -2.98 -2.08
C GLY A 33 -9.00 -2.21 -2.77
N LEU A 34 -8.82 -1.81 -4.04
CA LEU A 34 -9.88 -1.17 -4.80
C LEU A 34 -10.80 -2.20 -5.46
N PHE A 35 -10.24 -3.19 -6.15
CA PHE A 35 -11.01 -4.08 -7.03
C PHE A 35 -11.83 -5.14 -6.31
N LEU A 36 -11.44 -5.53 -5.09
CA LEU A 36 -12.16 -6.56 -4.31
C LEU A 36 -12.72 -6.00 -3.00
N SER A 37 -11.89 -5.28 -2.19
CA SER A 37 -12.32 -4.80 -0.86
C SER A 37 -13.40 -3.72 -0.93
N SER A 38 -13.59 -3.06 -2.08
CA SER A 38 -14.65 -2.07 -2.28
C SER A 38 -16.06 -2.67 -2.09
N GLY A 39 -16.28 -3.92 -2.50
CA GLY A 39 -17.54 -4.61 -2.25
C GLY A 39 -17.85 -4.75 -0.76
N TYR A 40 -16.89 -5.21 0.02
CA TYR A 40 -17.00 -5.30 1.48
C TYR A 40 -17.31 -3.93 2.11
N THR A 41 -16.61 -2.86 1.67
CA THR A 41 -16.85 -1.52 2.23
C THR A 41 -18.23 -0.99 1.91
N ILE A 42 -18.76 -1.24 0.70
CA ILE A 42 -20.13 -0.85 0.31
C ILE A 42 -21.17 -1.61 1.15
N GLN A 43 -20.97 -2.91 1.37
CA GLN A 43 -21.88 -3.71 2.20
C GLN A 43 -21.91 -3.23 3.65
N GLN A 44 -20.74 -2.91 4.23
CA GLN A 44 -20.64 -2.48 5.63
C GLN A 44 -21.10 -1.03 5.86
N ALA A 45 -20.59 -0.09 5.09
CA ALA A 45 -20.82 1.34 5.31
C ALA A 45 -22.01 1.92 4.50
N GLY A 46 -22.53 1.15 3.56
CA GLY A 46 -23.52 1.63 2.60
C GLY A 46 -22.89 2.53 1.51
N PRO A 47 -23.67 2.88 0.48
CA PRO A 47 -23.18 3.63 -0.68
C PRO A 47 -22.52 4.97 -0.33
N ALA A 48 -23.25 5.85 0.35
CA ALA A 48 -22.74 7.17 0.74
C ALA A 48 -21.67 7.08 1.83
N GLY A 49 -21.83 6.12 2.76
CA GLY A 49 -20.85 5.86 3.82
C GLY A 49 -19.49 5.42 3.23
N THR A 50 -19.48 4.60 2.20
CA THR A 50 -18.25 4.18 1.51
C THR A 50 -17.57 5.34 0.80
N ILE A 51 -18.33 6.19 0.09
CA ILE A 51 -17.78 7.41 -0.52
C ILE A 51 -17.11 8.29 0.54
N LEU A 52 -17.80 8.51 1.67
CA LEU A 52 -17.25 9.29 2.78
C LEU A 52 -15.97 8.64 3.35
N ALA A 53 -15.95 7.31 3.54
CA ALA A 53 -14.77 6.59 4.00
C ALA A 53 -13.57 6.77 3.03
N TYR A 54 -13.80 6.66 1.72
CA TYR A 54 -12.75 6.88 0.72
C TYR A 54 -12.28 8.34 0.64
N LEU A 55 -13.17 9.33 0.84
CA LEU A 55 -12.78 10.73 0.96
C LEU A 55 -11.92 10.99 2.20
N VAL A 56 -12.29 10.42 3.34
CA VAL A 56 -11.49 10.52 4.58
C VAL A 56 -10.15 9.82 4.40
N GLY A 57 -10.13 8.62 3.83
CA GLY A 57 -8.89 7.89 3.52
C GLY A 57 -7.96 8.66 2.58
N ALA A 58 -8.50 9.26 1.52
CA ALA A 58 -7.76 10.14 0.61
C ALA A 58 -7.17 11.35 1.35
N GLY A 59 -7.94 11.94 2.29
CA GLY A 59 -7.46 13.02 3.16
C GLY A 59 -6.30 12.58 4.05
N ILE A 60 -6.42 11.42 4.71
CA ILE A 60 -5.35 10.84 5.55
C ILE A 60 -4.08 10.66 4.73
N VAL A 61 -4.19 9.98 3.58
CA VAL A 61 -3.05 9.73 2.68
C VAL A 61 -2.43 11.04 2.21
N TYR A 62 -3.24 12.03 1.85
CA TYR A 62 -2.73 13.34 1.43
C TYR A 62 -1.86 13.98 2.52
N LEU A 63 -2.33 14.01 3.77
CA LEU A 63 -1.59 14.56 4.89
C LEU A 63 -0.28 13.79 5.15
N VAL A 64 -0.33 12.46 5.12
CA VAL A 64 0.84 11.59 5.27
C VAL A 64 1.85 11.84 4.16
N MET A 65 1.39 11.95 2.92
CA MET A 65 2.26 12.18 1.76
C MET A 65 2.90 13.56 1.75
N LEU A 66 2.24 14.58 2.28
CA LEU A 66 2.86 15.89 2.53
C LEU A 66 4.04 15.75 3.51
N CYS A 67 3.87 14.99 4.60
CA CYS A 67 4.91 14.71 5.58
C CYS A 67 6.08 13.92 4.96
N LEU A 68 5.77 12.85 4.23
CA LEU A 68 6.76 12.02 3.55
C LEU A 68 7.56 12.81 2.51
N GLY A 69 6.89 13.71 1.78
CA GLY A 69 7.51 14.54 0.76
C GLY A 69 8.64 15.42 1.32
N GLU A 70 8.40 16.06 2.46
CA GLU A 70 9.43 16.88 3.10
C GLU A 70 10.64 16.06 3.55
N LEU A 71 10.37 14.91 4.18
CA LEU A 71 11.42 14.01 4.63
C LEU A 71 12.22 13.43 3.45
N SER A 72 11.54 13.01 2.39
CA SER A 72 12.17 12.36 1.23
C SER A 72 12.97 13.32 0.36
N VAL A 73 12.57 14.60 0.30
CA VAL A 73 13.35 15.64 -0.38
C VAL A 73 14.55 16.07 0.47
N ALA A 74 14.38 16.18 1.79
CA ALA A 74 15.47 16.52 2.69
C ALA A 74 16.51 15.39 2.82
N MET A 75 16.07 14.14 2.73
CA MET A 75 16.91 12.95 2.91
C MET A 75 16.49 11.84 1.92
N PRO A 76 16.91 11.88 0.65
CA PRO A 76 16.54 10.89 -0.36
C PRO A 76 17.33 9.58 -0.19
N VAL A 77 16.87 8.71 0.71
CA VAL A 77 17.48 7.43 1.04
C VAL A 77 16.52 6.26 0.74
N THR A 78 17.04 5.10 0.36
CA THR A 78 16.22 3.90 0.04
C THR A 78 15.47 3.36 1.27
N GLY A 79 16.00 3.52 2.47
CA GLY A 79 15.33 3.16 3.72
C GLY A 79 14.11 4.03 4.04
N ALA A 80 14.02 5.22 3.43
CA ALA A 80 12.91 6.17 3.59
C ALA A 80 12.44 6.31 5.04
N PHE A 81 11.16 6.03 5.27
CA PHE A 81 10.47 6.29 6.52
C PHE A 81 11.03 5.53 7.74
N HIS A 82 11.61 4.34 7.58
CA HIS A 82 12.22 3.65 8.72
C HIS A 82 13.52 4.35 9.15
N THR A 83 14.33 4.83 8.21
CA THR A 83 15.53 5.63 8.51
C THR A 83 15.14 6.96 9.15
N TYR A 84 14.04 7.60 8.70
CA TYR A 84 13.53 8.83 9.32
C TYR A 84 13.06 8.55 10.75
N ALA A 85 12.31 7.47 10.97
CA ALA A 85 11.86 7.07 12.31
C ALA A 85 13.04 6.76 13.23
N ALA A 86 14.05 6.06 12.74
CA ALA A 86 15.26 5.78 13.52
C ALA A 86 15.98 7.07 13.95
N LYS A 87 16.09 8.04 13.04
CA LYS A 87 16.83 9.30 13.28
C LYS A 87 16.06 10.27 14.18
N TYR A 88 14.75 10.40 14.01
CA TYR A 88 13.97 11.47 14.64
C TYR A 88 13.14 11.01 15.84
N ILE A 89 12.72 9.75 15.88
CA ILE A 89 11.97 9.18 17.02
C ILE A 89 12.90 8.33 17.87
N GLY A 90 13.54 7.35 17.27
CA GLY A 90 14.49 6.47 17.93
C GLY A 90 14.77 5.20 17.13
N PRO A 91 15.95 4.60 17.34
CA PRO A 91 16.41 3.49 16.51
C PRO A 91 15.54 2.23 16.63
N GLY A 92 14.95 1.95 17.81
CA GLY A 92 13.97 0.86 17.99
C GLY A 92 12.70 1.08 17.20
N THR A 93 12.24 2.34 17.10
CA THR A 93 11.07 2.70 16.27
C THR A 93 11.39 2.50 14.80
N GLY A 94 12.56 2.93 14.32
CA GLY A 94 12.98 2.69 12.94
C GLY A 94 13.02 1.21 12.59
N PHE A 95 13.60 0.39 13.46
CA PHE A 95 13.61 -1.06 13.29
C PHE A 95 12.19 -1.65 13.21
N THR A 96 11.29 -1.25 14.11
CA THR A 96 9.90 -1.72 14.14
C THR A 96 9.12 -1.28 12.90
N VAL A 97 9.29 -0.02 12.45
CA VAL A 97 8.66 0.51 11.23
C VAL A 97 9.10 -0.27 9.99
N ALA A 98 10.38 -0.63 9.88
CA ALA A 98 10.88 -1.43 8.76
C ALA A 98 10.24 -2.83 8.73
N TRP A 99 10.15 -3.50 9.89
CA TRP A 99 9.53 -4.81 9.98
C TRP A 99 8.01 -4.77 9.77
N LEU A 100 7.33 -3.72 10.24
CA LEU A 100 5.90 -3.52 9.96
C LEU A 100 5.66 -3.32 8.45
N TYR A 101 6.51 -2.55 7.78
CA TYR A 101 6.36 -2.35 6.34
C TYR A 101 6.69 -3.61 5.53
N TRP A 102 7.69 -4.37 5.97
CA TRP A 102 7.95 -5.69 5.41
C TRP A 102 6.74 -6.62 5.63
N LEU A 103 6.13 -6.61 6.82
CA LEU A 103 4.92 -7.38 7.12
C LEU A 103 3.75 -6.96 6.24
N THR A 104 3.54 -5.63 6.08
CA THR A 104 2.49 -5.09 5.19
C THR A 104 2.52 -5.77 3.83
N TRP A 105 3.67 -5.72 3.17
CA TRP A 105 3.78 -6.23 1.80
C TRP A 105 3.88 -7.74 1.72
N THR A 106 4.51 -8.38 2.69
CA THR A 106 4.60 -9.85 2.75
C THR A 106 3.21 -10.48 2.90
N VAL A 107 2.36 -9.89 3.74
CA VAL A 107 0.97 -10.33 3.92
C VAL A 107 0.11 -9.93 2.71
N ALA A 108 0.32 -8.73 2.17
CA ALA A 108 -0.36 -8.29 0.96
C ALA A 108 -0.07 -9.20 -0.25
N LEU A 109 1.17 -9.69 -0.41
CA LEU A 109 1.50 -10.67 -1.46
C LEU A 109 0.60 -11.90 -1.38
N GLY A 110 0.34 -12.40 -0.17
CA GLY A 110 -0.58 -13.54 0.03
C GLY A 110 -2.00 -13.22 -0.44
N SER A 111 -2.54 -12.05 -0.10
CA SER A 111 -3.88 -11.63 -0.55
C SER A 111 -3.93 -11.39 -2.05
N GLU A 112 -2.91 -10.75 -2.65
CA GLU A 112 -2.85 -10.49 -4.09
C GLU A 112 -2.77 -11.80 -4.89
N PHE A 113 -1.92 -12.76 -4.50
CA PHE A 113 -1.84 -14.05 -5.20
C PHE A 113 -3.11 -14.89 -5.03
N THR A 114 -3.72 -14.89 -3.84
CA THR A 114 -5.00 -15.57 -3.62
C THR A 114 -6.10 -14.98 -4.51
N ALA A 115 -6.19 -13.67 -4.56
CA ALA A 115 -7.15 -12.96 -5.41
C ALA A 115 -6.90 -13.25 -6.91
N ALA A 116 -5.64 -13.26 -7.36
CA ALA A 116 -5.29 -13.63 -8.73
C ALA A 116 -5.76 -15.06 -9.05
N GLY A 117 -5.59 -16.00 -8.13
CA GLY A 117 -6.09 -17.37 -8.27
C GLY A 117 -7.61 -17.45 -8.36
N LEU A 118 -8.34 -16.68 -7.55
CA LEU A 118 -9.80 -16.59 -7.60
C LEU A 118 -10.30 -16.02 -8.93
N LEU A 119 -9.63 -14.99 -9.48
CA LEU A 119 -9.98 -14.42 -10.79
C LEU A 119 -9.80 -15.43 -11.93
N MET A 120 -8.81 -16.31 -11.85
CA MET A 120 -8.59 -17.37 -12.85
C MET A 120 -9.72 -18.38 -12.90
N GLN A 121 -10.47 -18.59 -11.80
CA GLN A 121 -11.62 -19.50 -11.77
C GLN A 121 -12.76 -19.05 -12.71
N ARG A 122 -12.81 -17.79 -13.13
CA ARG A 122 -13.75 -17.32 -14.16
C ARG A 122 -13.54 -18.06 -15.49
N TRP A 123 -12.29 -18.31 -15.86
CA TRP A 123 -11.95 -19.00 -17.13
C TRP A 123 -11.69 -20.50 -16.94
N PHE A 124 -11.24 -20.88 -15.74
CA PHE A 124 -10.86 -22.25 -15.40
C PHE A 124 -11.56 -22.68 -14.10
N PRO A 125 -12.90 -22.87 -14.11
CA PRO A 125 -13.70 -23.06 -12.87
C PRO A 125 -13.34 -24.33 -12.07
N HIS A 126 -12.74 -25.34 -12.73
CA HIS A 126 -12.38 -26.61 -12.10
C HIS A 126 -10.92 -26.64 -11.58
N THR A 127 -10.20 -25.54 -11.67
CA THR A 127 -8.80 -25.47 -11.19
C THR A 127 -8.72 -24.93 -9.78
N SER A 128 -7.73 -25.38 -9.03
CA SER A 128 -7.51 -24.92 -7.66
C SER A 128 -6.92 -23.51 -7.61
N VAL A 129 -7.40 -22.67 -6.70
CA VAL A 129 -6.90 -21.30 -6.46
C VAL A 129 -5.39 -21.31 -6.19
N TRP A 130 -4.92 -22.22 -5.30
CA TRP A 130 -3.52 -22.29 -4.91
C TRP A 130 -2.56 -22.53 -6.09
N MET A 131 -2.99 -23.31 -7.10
CA MET A 131 -2.17 -23.59 -8.28
C MET A 131 -1.86 -22.30 -9.06
N TRP A 132 -2.87 -21.49 -9.35
CA TRP A 132 -2.69 -20.20 -10.02
C TRP A 132 -1.91 -19.21 -9.16
N SER A 133 -2.19 -19.21 -7.85
CA SER A 133 -1.43 -18.39 -6.90
C SER A 133 0.05 -18.71 -6.92
N ALA A 134 0.43 -20.00 -6.98
CA ALA A 134 1.83 -20.42 -7.08
C ALA A 134 2.46 -20.02 -8.43
N VAL A 135 1.73 -20.14 -9.54
CA VAL A 135 2.19 -19.71 -10.87
C VAL A 135 2.48 -18.20 -10.87
N PHE A 136 1.57 -17.40 -10.34
CA PHE A 136 1.75 -15.95 -10.28
C PHE A 136 2.82 -15.52 -9.28
N ALA A 137 2.96 -16.21 -8.16
CA ALA A 137 4.05 -15.98 -7.22
C ALA A 137 5.42 -16.21 -7.88
N LEU A 138 5.58 -17.30 -8.61
CA LEU A 138 6.79 -17.57 -9.38
C LEU A 138 7.03 -16.50 -10.46
N PHE A 139 6.00 -16.12 -11.20
CA PHE A 139 6.09 -15.08 -12.23
C PHE A 139 6.58 -13.75 -11.67
N ILE A 140 5.98 -13.27 -10.57
CA ILE A 140 6.34 -12.00 -9.91
C ILE A 140 7.75 -12.09 -9.30
N PHE A 141 8.12 -13.24 -8.72
CA PHE A 141 9.48 -13.47 -8.25
C PHE A 141 10.51 -13.30 -9.38
N LEU A 142 10.29 -13.93 -10.52
CA LEU A 142 11.18 -13.83 -11.68
C LEU A 142 11.28 -12.40 -12.19
N LEU A 143 10.16 -11.66 -12.29
CA LEU A 143 10.18 -10.26 -12.70
C LEU A 143 11.09 -9.40 -11.80
N ASN A 144 11.00 -9.57 -10.48
CA ASN A 144 11.83 -8.83 -9.53
C ASN A 144 13.29 -9.29 -9.49
N ALA A 145 13.56 -10.56 -9.80
CA ALA A 145 14.91 -11.12 -9.78
C ALA A 145 15.78 -10.64 -10.96
N PHE A 146 15.18 -10.22 -12.09
CA PHE A 146 15.95 -9.84 -13.29
C PHE A 146 16.73 -8.54 -13.13
N SER A 147 16.08 -7.39 -12.95
CA SER A 147 16.75 -6.09 -12.74
C SER A 147 15.76 -4.99 -12.34
N VAL A 148 16.29 -3.93 -11.70
CA VAL A 148 15.51 -2.73 -11.35
C VAL A 148 14.90 -2.04 -12.58
N LYS A 149 15.62 -1.99 -13.70
CA LYS A 149 15.13 -1.39 -14.94
C LYS A 149 13.96 -2.20 -15.52
N PHE A 150 14.06 -3.52 -15.52
CA PHE A 150 13.00 -4.40 -16.01
C PHE A 150 11.76 -4.30 -15.14
N PHE A 151 11.92 -4.27 -13.81
CA PHE A 151 10.86 -3.99 -12.86
C PHE A 151 10.15 -2.66 -13.19
N ALA A 152 10.91 -1.57 -13.35
CA ALA A 152 10.35 -0.24 -13.59
C ALA A 152 9.58 -0.14 -14.93
N GLU A 153 10.05 -0.80 -15.99
CA GLU A 153 9.35 -0.84 -17.28
C GLU A 153 8.09 -1.72 -17.22
N SER A 154 8.14 -2.89 -16.59
CA SER A 154 6.95 -3.74 -16.42
C SER A 154 5.87 -3.03 -15.62
N GLU A 155 6.25 -2.35 -14.53
CA GLU A 155 5.33 -1.58 -13.69
C GLU A 155 4.71 -0.39 -14.45
N PHE A 156 5.47 0.26 -15.33
CA PHE A 156 4.94 1.32 -16.19
C PHE A 156 3.78 0.81 -17.08
N TRP A 157 3.94 -0.34 -17.72
CA TRP A 157 2.91 -0.92 -18.59
C TRP A 157 1.72 -1.43 -17.81
N PHE A 158 1.93 -2.15 -16.73
CA PHE A 158 0.85 -2.61 -15.85
C PHE A 158 0.03 -1.43 -15.31
N SER A 159 0.69 -0.38 -14.84
CA SER A 159 0.02 0.83 -14.33
C SER A 159 -0.77 1.57 -15.40
N SER A 160 -0.26 1.59 -16.64
CA SER A 160 -0.97 2.23 -17.76
C SER A 160 -2.28 1.50 -18.08
N ILE A 161 -2.27 0.16 -18.06
CA ILE A 161 -3.47 -0.67 -18.28
C ILE A 161 -4.51 -0.39 -17.18
N LYS A 162 -4.09 -0.36 -15.91
CA LYS A 162 -4.98 -0.09 -14.77
C LYS A 162 -5.67 1.28 -14.87
N VAL A 163 -4.89 2.32 -15.14
CA VAL A 163 -5.41 3.70 -15.24
C VAL A 163 -6.44 3.78 -16.38
N LEU A 164 -6.12 3.22 -17.54
CA LEU A 164 -7.05 3.17 -18.67
C LEU A 164 -8.35 2.44 -18.29
N ALA A 165 -8.24 1.30 -17.62
CA ALA A 165 -9.39 0.50 -17.21
C ALA A 165 -10.28 1.22 -16.20
N ILE A 166 -9.70 1.92 -15.21
CA ILE A 166 -10.48 2.71 -14.25
C ILE A 166 -11.22 3.85 -14.97
N VAL A 167 -10.56 4.55 -15.89
CA VAL A 167 -11.20 5.62 -16.67
C VAL A 167 -12.36 5.04 -17.50
N LEU A 168 -12.14 3.94 -18.21
CA LEU A 168 -13.20 3.26 -18.97
C LEU A 168 -14.33 2.77 -18.06
N PHE A 169 -14.00 2.22 -16.88
CA PHE A 169 -15.01 1.80 -15.90
C PHE A 169 -15.88 2.98 -15.45
N ILE A 170 -15.28 4.12 -15.10
CA ILE A 170 -16.03 5.31 -14.66
C ILE A 170 -16.90 5.83 -15.81
N LEU A 171 -16.39 5.87 -17.04
CA LEU A 171 -17.14 6.36 -18.19
C LEU A 171 -18.28 5.42 -18.58
N LEU A 172 -17.99 4.13 -18.78
CA LEU A 172 -19.01 3.15 -19.24
C LEU A 172 -20.00 2.83 -18.12
N GLY A 173 -19.52 2.55 -16.89
CA GLY A 173 -20.37 2.31 -15.75
C GLY A 173 -21.21 3.53 -15.38
N GLY A 174 -20.63 4.72 -15.39
CA GLY A 174 -21.37 5.97 -15.21
C GLY A 174 -22.43 6.18 -16.29
N SER A 175 -22.11 5.90 -17.55
CA SER A 175 -23.07 5.97 -18.66
C SER A 175 -24.23 4.99 -18.49
N ALA A 176 -23.95 3.76 -18.02
CA ALA A 176 -25.00 2.77 -17.72
C ALA A 176 -25.84 3.20 -16.50
N MET A 177 -25.20 3.72 -15.45
CA MET A 177 -25.88 4.23 -14.27
C MET A 177 -26.92 5.31 -14.59
N PHE A 178 -26.59 6.21 -15.54
CA PHE A 178 -27.48 7.30 -15.95
C PHE A 178 -28.34 6.99 -17.20
N GLY A 179 -28.36 5.72 -17.66
CA GLY A 179 -29.22 5.28 -18.76
C GLY A 179 -28.78 5.71 -20.16
N ILE A 180 -27.54 6.20 -20.32
CA ILE A 180 -26.97 6.53 -21.64
C ILE A 180 -26.65 5.22 -22.41
N ILE A 181 -26.20 4.19 -21.68
CA ILE A 181 -25.98 2.83 -22.21
C ILE A 181 -27.04 1.92 -21.56
N PRO A 182 -27.75 1.09 -22.36
CA PRO A 182 -28.76 0.18 -21.80
C PRO A 182 -28.12 -0.89 -20.93
N ILE A 183 -28.82 -1.29 -19.86
CA ILE A 183 -28.48 -2.42 -19.02
C ILE A 183 -29.05 -3.68 -19.65
N LYS A 184 -28.30 -4.79 -19.53
CA LYS A 184 -28.70 -6.11 -20.05
C LYS A 184 -30.05 -6.53 -19.46
N GLY A 185 -30.92 -7.07 -20.32
CA GLY A 185 -32.26 -7.49 -19.90
C GLY A 185 -33.33 -6.38 -19.94
N GLY A 186 -33.00 -5.17 -20.39
CA GLY A 186 -33.94 -4.04 -20.46
C GLY A 186 -34.28 -3.44 -19.09
N GLU A 187 -33.46 -3.69 -18.07
CA GLU A 187 -33.61 -3.08 -16.74
C GLU A 187 -33.49 -1.56 -16.85
N ALA A 188 -34.34 -0.83 -16.10
CA ALA A 188 -34.23 0.60 -15.99
C ALA A 188 -32.89 1.02 -15.34
N ALA A 189 -32.30 2.12 -15.81
CA ALA A 189 -31.09 2.64 -15.22
C ALA A 189 -31.35 2.99 -13.74
N PRO A 190 -30.49 2.53 -12.79
CA PRO A 190 -30.75 2.77 -11.37
C PRO A 190 -30.60 4.24 -10.96
N MET A 191 -29.92 5.05 -11.77
CA MET A 191 -29.64 6.46 -11.44
C MET A 191 -28.99 6.59 -10.06
N LEU A 192 -29.68 7.26 -9.13
CA LEU A 192 -29.26 7.41 -7.73
C LEU A 192 -30.11 6.56 -6.76
N SER A 193 -30.98 5.68 -7.25
CA SER A 193 -31.90 4.92 -6.41
C SER A 193 -31.17 4.03 -5.38
N ASN A 194 -30.05 3.42 -5.75
CA ASN A 194 -29.24 2.60 -4.85
C ASN A 194 -28.63 3.40 -3.68
N PHE A 195 -28.53 4.73 -3.79
CA PHE A 195 -28.08 5.59 -2.68
C PHE A 195 -29.14 5.86 -1.64
N THR A 196 -30.40 5.74 -2.00
CA THR A 196 -31.55 6.04 -1.12
C THR A 196 -32.43 4.85 -0.82
N ALA A 197 -32.17 3.70 -1.50
CA ALA A 197 -32.83 2.44 -1.17
C ALA A 197 -32.42 1.97 0.24
N GLU A 198 -33.20 1.07 0.82
CA GLU A 198 -32.87 0.29 2.02
C GLU A 198 -32.42 1.11 3.26
N GLY A 199 -33.10 2.18 3.58
CA GLY A 199 -32.82 2.96 4.81
C GLY A 199 -32.12 4.29 4.58
N GLY A 200 -31.98 4.73 3.32
CA GLY A 200 -31.44 6.04 2.96
C GLY A 200 -29.94 6.07 2.73
N LEU A 201 -29.34 7.27 2.80
CA LEU A 201 -27.94 7.50 2.46
C LEU A 201 -26.93 6.74 3.37
N PHE A 202 -27.31 6.50 4.63
CA PHE A 202 -26.47 5.82 5.62
C PHE A 202 -27.27 4.69 6.31
N PRO A 203 -27.60 3.61 5.58
CA PRO A 203 -28.49 2.55 6.09
C PRO A 203 -27.96 1.88 7.36
N ASN A 204 -26.65 1.81 7.50
CA ASN A 204 -25.97 1.17 8.64
C ASN A 204 -25.47 2.21 9.68
N GLY A 205 -25.78 3.51 9.51
CA GLY A 205 -25.30 4.59 10.36
C GLY A 205 -23.82 4.96 10.09
N PHE A 206 -23.22 5.72 11.02
CA PHE A 206 -21.87 6.26 10.85
C PHE A 206 -20.75 5.35 11.40
N VAL A 207 -21.05 4.47 12.36
CA VAL A 207 -20.04 3.60 12.99
C VAL A 207 -19.36 2.68 11.97
N PRO A 208 -20.05 2.02 11.02
CA PRO A 208 -19.43 1.19 10.00
C PRO A 208 -18.46 1.94 9.08
N ILE A 209 -18.63 3.26 8.90
CA ILE A 209 -17.67 4.08 8.14
C ILE A 209 -16.29 4.03 8.80
N LEU A 210 -16.24 4.19 10.13
CA LEU A 210 -15.00 4.08 10.89
C LEU A 210 -14.44 2.65 10.87
N MET A 211 -15.30 1.64 10.95
CA MET A 211 -14.91 0.22 10.88
C MET A 211 -14.26 -0.14 9.54
N THR A 212 -14.72 0.44 8.43
CA THR A 212 -14.14 0.15 7.10
C THR A 212 -12.83 0.88 6.82
N MET A 213 -12.38 1.79 7.70
CA MET A 213 -11.18 2.61 7.44
C MET A 213 -9.90 1.82 7.20
N LEU A 214 -9.75 0.62 7.80
CA LEU A 214 -8.57 -0.22 7.50
C LEU A 214 -8.56 -0.72 6.06
N SER A 215 -9.69 -1.25 5.59
CA SER A 215 -9.81 -1.72 4.21
C SER A 215 -9.62 -0.57 3.22
N VAL A 216 -10.13 0.63 3.56
CA VAL A 216 -9.95 1.84 2.77
C VAL A 216 -8.48 2.28 2.79
N ASN A 217 -7.84 2.33 3.96
CA ASN A 217 -6.43 2.70 4.06
C ASN A 217 -5.53 1.66 3.36
N PHE A 218 -5.87 0.36 3.43
CA PHE A 218 -5.20 -0.66 2.64
C PHE A 218 -5.34 -0.39 1.13
N ALA A 219 -6.52 0.03 0.66
CA ALA A 219 -6.71 0.37 -0.74
C ALA A 219 -5.81 1.53 -1.20
N PHE A 220 -5.43 2.44 -0.31
CA PHE A 220 -4.48 3.53 -0.56
C PHE A 220 -3.02 3.17 -0.26
N SER A 221 -2.72 1.99 0.30
CA SER A 221 -1.35 1.56 0.55
C SER A 221 -0.57 1.43 -0.75
N GLY A 222 0.74 1.75 -0.70
CA GLY A 222 1.58 1.84 -1.88
C GLY A 222 1.86 3.28 -2.33
N THR A 223 1.10 4.28 -1.89
CA THR A 223 1.42 5.70 -2.15
C THR A 223 2.78 6.08 -1.59
N GLU A 224 3.15 5.53 -0.44
CA GLU A 224 4.43 5.74 0.24
C GLU A 224 5.63 5.11 -0.47
N LEU A 225 5.42 4.26 -1.49
CA LEU A 225 6.48 3.71 -2.37
C LEU A 225 7.34 4.80 -3.01
N ILE A 226 6.79 5.99 -3.23
CA ILE A 226 7.54 7.17 -3.68
C ILE A 226 8.72 7.44 -2.76
N GLY A 227 8.55 7.30 -1.45
CA GLY A 227 9.61 7.51 -0.47
C GLY A 227 10.75 6.48 -0.62
N ILE A 228 10.43 5.21 -0.82
CA ILE A 228 11.42 4.15 -1.03
C ILE A 228 12.18 4.36 -2.34
N ALA A 229 11.44 4.65 -3.41
CA ALA A 229 12.00 4.89 -4.73
C ALA A 229 12.81 6.20 -4.83
N ALA A 230 12.71 7.09 -3.83
CA ALA A 230 13.48 8.33 -3.76
C ALA A 230 15.00 8.10 -3.82
N GLY A 231 15.48 7.03 -3.15
CA GLY A 231 16.91 6.66 -3.19
C GLY A 231 17.40 6.17 -4.56
N GLU A 232 16.49 5.66 -5.41
CA GLU A 232 16.77 5.16 -6.76
C GLU A 232 16.37 6.18 -7.86
N SER A 233 15.86 7.36 -7.49
CA SER A 233 15.43 8.43 -8.41
C SER A 233 16.62 9.22 -8.97
N VAL A 234 16.54 9.59 -10.24
CA VAL A 234 17.57 10.39 -10.91
C VAL A 234 17.62 11.84 -10.37
N ASP A 235 16.46 12.44 -10.09
CA ASP A 235 16.34 13.84 -9.62
C ASP A 235 15.25 13.95 -8.54
N PRO A 236 15.52 13.50 -7.29
CA PRO A 236 14.51 13.38 -6.25
C PRO A 236 13.89 14.73 -5.86
N ASP A 237 14.67 15.82 -5.89
CA ASP A 237 14.22 17.15 -5.49
C ASP A 237 13.06 17.70 -6.33
N LYS A 238 13.01 17.32 -7.62
CA LYS A 238 11.96 17.75 -8.56
C LYS A 238 10.88 16.69 -8.74
N THR A 239 11.29 15.42 -8.75
CA THR A 239 10.40 14.32 -9.11
C THR A 239 9.46 13.96 -7.97
N ILE A 240 9.94 13.95 -6.71
CA ILE A 240 9.14 13.58 -5.54
C ILE A 240 7.97 14.55 -5.30
N PRO A 241 8.17 15.88 -5.21
CA PRO A 241 7.06 16.82 -4.98
C PRO A 241 6.00 16.74 -6.07
N LYS A 242 6.43 16.61 -7.33
CA LYS A 242 5.50 16.45 -8.47
C LYS A 242 4.73 15.15 -8.40
N ALA A 243 5.40 14.04 -8.09
CA ALA A 243 4.76 12.74 -7.96
C ALA A 243 3.71 12.75 -6.84
N ILE A 244 4.04 13.25 -5.65
CA ILE A 244 3.10 13.32 -4.52
C ILE A 244 1.85 14.12 -4.89
N LYS A 245 2.02 15.36 -5.37
CA LYS A 245 0.89 16.24 -5.69
C LYS A 245 -0.04 15.62 -6.74
N THR A 246 0.53 15.05 -7.81
CA THR A 246 -0.27 14.49 -8.91
C THR A 246 -0.87 13.14 -8.59
N THR A 247 -0.16 12.29 -7.85
CA THR A 247 -0.61 10.93 -7.52
C THR A 247 -1.80 10.96 -6.59
N VAL A 248 -1.71 11.67 -5.46
CA VAL A 248 -2.80 11.67 -4.48
C VAL A 248 -4.08 12.24 -5.07
N TRP A 249 -3.99 13.35 -5.83
CA TRP A 249 -5.16 13.92 -6.49
C TRP A 249 -5.83 12.94 -7.48
N ARG A 250 -5.02 12.28 -8.30
CA ARG A 250 -5.55 11.31 -9.28
C ARG A 250 -6.12 10.07 -8.63
N LEU A 251 -5.44 9.53 -7.61
CA LEU A 251 -5.96 8.38 -6.85
C LEU A 251 -7.28 8.72 -6.17
N SER A 252 -7.38 9.90 -5.55
CA SER A 252 -8.64 10.35 -4.93
C SER A 252 -9.77 10.41 -5.94
N LEU A 253 -9.53 11.01 -7.11
CA LEU A 253 -10.51 11.10 -8.19
C LEU A 253 -10.90 9.71 -8.71
N PHE A 254 -9.93 8.85 -8.96
CA PHE A 254 -10.18 7.49 -9.46
C PHE A 254 -10.93 6.65 -8.44
N PHE A 255 -10.54 6.67 -7.18
CA PHE A 255 -11.17 5.86 -6.15
C PHE A 255 -12.57 6.34 -5.84
N VAL A 256 -12.74 7.63 -5.57
CA VAL A 256 -14.07 8.19 -5.27
C VAL A 256 -15.01 8.07 -6.47
N GLY A 257 -14.53 8.36 -7.69
CA GLY A 257 -15.32 8.20 -8.91
C GLY A 257 -15.73 6.74 -9.16
N THR A 258 -14.82 5.81 -8.93
CA THR A 258 -15.10 4.38 -9.04
C THR A 258 -16.12 3.90 -8.01
N ILE A 259 -15.94 4.28 -6.75
CA ILE A 259 -16.88 3.92 -5.66
C ILE A 259 -18.25 4.53 -5.91
N PHE A 260 -18.33 5.75 -6.42
CA PHE A 260 -19.59 6.37 -6.79
C PHE A 260 -20.34 5.55 -7.85
N VAL A 261 -19.65 5.14 -8.91
CA VAL A 261 -20.23 4.31 -9.98
C VAL A 261 -20.62 2.91 -9.46
N LEU A 262 -19.74 2.26 -8.69
CA LEU A 262 -20.04 0.96 -8.09
C LEU A 262 -21.27 1.01 -7.20
N SER A 263 -21.31 1.99 -6.29
CA SER A 263 -22.44 2.17 -5.36
C SER A 263 -23.75 2.53 -6.07
N GLY A 264 -23.66 3.18 -7.23
CA GLY A 264 -24.83 3.47 -8.05
C GLY A 264 -25.38 2.28 -8.82
N LEU A 265 -24.51 1.32 -9.21
CA LEU A 265 -24.90 0.19 -10.05
C LEU A 265 -25.15 -1.11 -9.25
N ILE A 266 -24.53 -1.26 -8.09
CA ILE A 266 -24.63 -2.50 -7.29
C ILE A 266 -25.45 -2.22 -6.04
N PRO A 267 -26.58 -2.96 -5.82
CA PRO A 267 -27.30 -2.92 -4.56
C PRO A 267 -26.40 -3.33 -3.39
N ILE A 268 -26.62 -2.74 -2.21
CA ILE A 268 -25.80 -2.98 -1.02
C ILE A 268 -25.73 -4.46 -0.63
N GLN A 269 -26.82 -5.22 -0.83
CA GLN A 269 -26.91 -6.65 -0.50
C GLN A 269 -26.02 -7.51 -1.38
N ASP A 270 -25.84 -7.13 -2.65
CA ASP A 270 -25.04 -7.85 -3.63
C ASP A 270 -23.54 -7.49 -3.54
N ALA A 271 -23.22 -6.37 -2.90
CA ALA A 271 -21.86 -5.82 -2.90
C ALA A 271 -20.84 -6.66 -2.11
N GLY A 272 -21.29 -7.41 -1.09
CA GLY A 272 -20.44 -8.20 -0.21
C GLY A 272 -19.98 -9.53 -0.77
N VAL A 273 -20.38 -9.89 -1.98
CA VAL A 273 -19.99 -11.15 -2.62
C VAL A 273 -18.52 -11.09 -3.03
N ILE A 274 -17.78 -12.14 -2.77
CA ILE A 274 -16.32 -12.30 -3.02
C ILE A 274 -15.91 -12.08 -4.48
N LYS A 275 -16.85 -12.09 -5.41
CA LYS A 275 -16.59 -11.77 -6.81
C LYS A 275 -16.28 -10.28 -6.98
N SER A 276 -15.34 -9.97 -7.85
CA SER A 276 -15.00 -8.57 -8.14
C SER A 276 -16.26 -7.77 -8.54
N PRO A 277 -16.63 -6.71 -7.77
CA PRO A 277 -17.79 -5.89 -8.10
C PRO A 277 -17.68 -5.21 -9.47
N PHE A 278 -16.47 -4.95 -9.93
CA PHE A 278 -16.22 -4.40 -11.27
C PHE A 278 -16.62 -5.34 -12.40
N VAL A 279 -16.28 -6.63 -12.26
CA VAL A 279 -16.69 -7.65 -13.24
C VAL A 279 -18.21 -7.77 -13.26
N ALA A 280 -18.85 -7.75 -12.09
CA ALA A 280 -20.31 -7.82 -11.99
C ALA A 280 -21.01 -6.63 -12.69
N VAL A 281 -20.45 -5.42 -12.59
CA VAL A 281 -20.96 -4.26 -13.32
C VAL A 281 -20.91 -4.49 -14.84
N PHE A 282 -19.78 -4.98 -15.36
CA PHE A 282 -19.65 -5.22 -16.80
C PHE A 282 -20.52 -6.40 -17.31
N ASP A 283 -20.76 -7.40 -16.47
CA ASP A 283 -21.74 -8.46 -16.77
C ASP A 283 -23.16 -7.88 -16.92
N ARG A 284 -23.53 -6.87 -16.10
CA ARG A 284 -24.81 -6.15 -16.17
C ARG A 284 -24.92 -5.19 -17.36
N VAL A 285 -23.84 -4.48 -17.70
CA VAL A 285 -23.84 -3.54 -18.84
C VAL A 285 -24.04 -4.25 -20.18
N GLY A 286 -23.78 -5.56 -20.26
CA GLY A 286 -24.12 -6.36 -21.43
C GLY A 286 -23.25 -6.16 -22.64
N VAL A 287 -22.10 -5.45 -22.51
CA VAL A 287 -21.12 -5.34 -23.58
C VAL A 287 -20.39 -6.68 -23.75
N PRO A 288 -20.41 -7.31 -24.92
CA PRO A 288 -19.77 -8.60 -25.14
C PRO A 288 -18.30 -8.60 -24.70
N TYR A 289 -17.89 -9.65 -23.98
CA TYR A 289 -16.54 -9.86 -23.46
C TYR A 289 -16.03 -8.78 -22.47
N ALA A 290 -16.79 -7.72 -22.16
CA ALA A 290 -16.32 -6.63 -21.29
C ALA A 290 -15.98 -7.13 -19.87
N ALA A 291 -16.74 -8.06 -19.33
CA ALA A 291 -16.46 -8.66 -18.04
C ALA A 291 -15.18 -9.51 -18.04
N ASP A 292 -14.88 -10.24 -19.11
CA ASP A 292 -13.65 -11.02 -19.26
C ASP A 292 -12.44 -10.12 -19.45
N ILE A 293 -12.59 -9.06 -20.23
CA ILE A 293 -11.55 -8.02 -20.38
C ILE A 293 -11.29 -7.36 -19.03
N MET A 294 -12.33 -6.99 -18.27
CA MET A 294 -12.18 -6.40 -16.95
C MET A 294 -11.53 -7.37 -15.97
N ASN A 295 -11.91 -8.64 -15.97
CA ASN A 295 -11.28 -9.68 -15.16
C ASN A 295 -9.77 -9.80 -15.46
N PHE A 296 -9.39 -9.79 -16.74
CA PHE A 296 -7.98 -9.78 -17.15
C PHE A 296 -7.25 -8.51 -16.68
N VAL A 297 -7.87 -7.35 -16.82
CA VAL A 297 -7.29 -6.07 -16.36
C VAL A 297 -7.09 -6.08 -14.84
N ILE A 298 -8.07 -6.56 -14.07
CA ILE A 298 -7.95 -6.68 -12.62
C ILE A 298 -6.82 -7.65 -12.26
N LEU A 299 -6.70 -8.78 -12.96
CA LEU A 299 -5.60 -9.71 -12.78
C LEU A 299 -4.24 -9.02 -12.98
N THR A 300 -4.06 -8.26 -14.06
CA THR A 300 -2.82 -7.51 -14.30
C THR A 300 -2.58 -6.45 -13.22
N ALA A 301 -3.64 -5.84 -12.71
CA ALA A 301 -3.58 -4.85 -11.65
C ALA A 301 -3.10 -5.45 -10.32
N ILE A 302 -3.64 -6.59 -9.95
CA ILE A 302 -3.25 -7.37 -8.76
C ILE A 302 -1.78 -7.79 -8.86
N LEU A 303 -1.37 -8.34 -9.99
CA LEU A 303 0.01 -8.77 -10.21
C LEU A 303 1.00 -7.61 -10.17
N SER A 304 0.62 -6.42 -10.63
CA SER A 304 1.45 -5.23 -10.52
C SER A 304 1.55 -4.73 -9.06
N ALA A 305 0.47 -4.78 -8.27
CA ALA A 305 0.53 -4.46 -6.84
C ALA A 305 1.47 -5.44 -6.11
N ALA A 306 1.37 -6.74 -6.38
CA ALA A 306 2.29 -7.75 -5.87
C ALA A 306 3.74 -7.49 -6.31
N ASN A 307 3.97 -7.12 -7.57
CA ASN A 307 5.29 -6.77 -8.10
C ASN A 307 5.93 -5.61 -7.33
N SER A 308 5.17 -4.54 -7.09
CA SER A 308 5.60 -3.36 -6.31
C SER A 308 5.81 -3.70 -4.83
N GLY A 309 4.96 -4.54 -4.26
CA GLY A 309 5.07 -5.00 -2.87
C GLY A 309 6.33 -5.82 -2.61
N LEU A 310 6.65 -6.74 -3.51
CA LEU A 310 7.89 -7.53 -3.43
C LEU A 310 9.14 -6.67 -3.61
N TYR A 311 9.09 -5.68 -4.50
CA TYR A 311 10.13 -4.67 -4.64
C TYR A 311 10.35 -3.94 -3.30
N ALA A 312 9.29 -3.43 -2.68
CA ALA A 312 9.35 -2.63 -1.46
C ALA A 312 9.85 -3.44 -0.25
N SER A 313 9.28 -4.62 -0.01
CA SER A 313 9.65 -5.48 1.11
C SER A 313 11.13 -5.91 1.06
N SER A 314 11.64 -6.22 -0.12
CA SER A 314 13.06 -6.58 -0.30
C SER A 314 14.00 -5.41 0.00
N ARG A 315 13.61 -4.16 -0.31
CA ARG A 315 14.40 -2.95 0.01
C ARG A 315 14.43 -2.65 1.50
N MET A 316 13.36 -2.96 2.23
CA MET A 316 13.35 -2.81 3.68
C MET A 316 14.38 -3.74 4.36
N LEU A 317 14.41 -5.01 3.98
CA LEU A 317 15.40 -5.96 4.52
C LEU A 317 16.83 -5.57 4.13
N TRP A 318 17.04 -5.12 2.89
CA TRP A 318 18.33 -4.61 2.47
C TRP A 318 18.77 -3.42 3.31
N SER A 319 17.90 -2.45 3.55
CA SER A 319 18.19 -1.25 4.34
C SER A 319 18.52 -1.59 5.79
N LEU A 320 17.73 -2.46 6.44
CA LEU A 320 18.04 -2.96 7.79
C LEU A 320 19.41 -3.64 7.86
N SER A 321 19.79 -4.37 6.83
CA SER A 321 21.10 -5.04 6.76
C SER A 321 22.24 -4.02 6.58
N LYS A 322 22.04 -2.97 5.78
CA LYS A 322 23.00 -1.86 5.65
C LYS A 322 23.20 -1.10 6.96
N GLU A 323 22.15 -0.93 7.75
CA GLU A 323 22.19 -0.34 9.10
C GLU A 323 22.71 -1.32 10.19
N LYS A 324 23.20 -2.52 9.78
CA LYS A 324 23.75 -3.56 10.67
C LYS A 324 22.75 -4.10 11.72
N THR A 325 21.47 -3.85 11.52
CA THR A 325 20.40 -4.37 12.38
C THR A 325 19.90 -5.74 11.92
N LEU A 326 20.20 -6.15 10.67
CA LEU A 326 19.92 -7.46 10.10
C LEU A 326 21.22 -8.10 9.58
N HIS A 327 21.18 -9.41 9.30
CA HIS A 327 22.35 -10.16 8.84
C HIS A 327 22.91 -9.59 7.51
N PRO A 328 24.25 -9.47 7.34
CA PRO A 328 24.89 -8.85 6.15
C PRO A 328 24.52 -9.48 4.81
N THR A 329 24.06 -10.75 4.80
CA THR A 329 23.63 -11.47 3.60
C THR A 329 22.53 -10.73 2.84
N PHE A 330 21.65 -10.00 3.54
CA PHE A 330 20.54 -9.23 2.92
C PHE A 330 21.01 -7.94 2.24
N ALA A 331 22.23 -7.43 2.59
CA ALA A 331 22.79 -6.24 1.93
C ALA A 331 23.49 -6.57 0.59
N LYS A 332 23.65 -7.85 0.25
CA LYS A 332 24.32 -8.26 -0.99
C LYS A 332 23.40 -7.98 -2.19
N LEU A 333 23.95 -7.27 -3.19
CA LEU A 333 23.28 -7.03 -4.47
C LEU A 333 23.87 -7.96 -5.54
N THR A 334 23.03 -8.39 -6.47
CA THR A 334 23.48 -9.06 -7.71
C THR A 334 24.20 -8.06 -8.62
N SER A 335 24.87 -8.54 -9.67
CA SER A 335 25.48 -7.69 -10.72
C SER A 335 24.48 -6.73 -11.39
N LYS A 336 23.18 -7.04 -11.31
CA LYS A 336 22.07 -6.25 -11.86
C LYS A 336 21.42 -5.32 -10.82
N GLY A 337 22.00 -5.18 -9.61
CA GLY A 337 21.52 -4.29 -8.56
C GLY A 337 20.31 -4.81 -7.77
N THR A 338 20.00 -6.12 -7.81
CA THR A 338 18.86 -6.71 -7.11
C THR A 338 19.30 -7.34 -5.79
N PRO A 339 18.62 -7.09 -4.65
CA PRO A 339 18.92 -7.71 -3.36
C PRO A 339 18.29 -9.11 -3.29
N PHE A 340 18.88 -10.08 -3.97
CA PHE A 340 18.29 -11.40 -4.22
C PHE A 340 17.92 -12.15 -2.93
N ASN A 341 18.78 -12.14 -1.91
CA ASN A 341 18.48 -12.85 -0.64
C ASN A 341 17.30 -12.22 0.10
N ALA A 342 17.19 -10.88 0.07
CA ALA A 342 16.03 -10.18 0.64
C ALA A 342 14.75 -10.47 -0.13
N LEU A 343 14.85 -10.59 -1.46
CA LEU A 343 13.76 -10.97 -2.35
C LEU A 343 13.22 -12.37 -2.02
N VAL A 344 14.11 -13.36 -1.94
CA VAL A 344 13.75 -14.74 -1.58
C VAL A 344 13.07 -14.81 -0.21
N PHE A 345 13.62 -14.11 0.77
CA PHE A 345 13.06 -14.10 2.12
C PHE A 345 11.67 -13.45 2.16
N SER A 346 11.44 -12.37 1.40
CA SER A 346 10.12 -11.75 1.30
C SER A 346 9.11 -12.67 0.61
N MET A 347 9.53 -13.48 -0.37
CA MET A 347 8.65 -14.48 -1.01
C MET A 347 8.28 -15.63 -0.09
N ILE A 348 9.15 -16.07 0.82
CA ILE A 348 8.83 -17.12 1.79
C ILE A 348 7.63 -16.69 2.64
N GLY A 349 7.62 -15.45 3.13
CA GLY A 349 6.48 -14.91 3.86
C GLY A 349 5.20 -14.87 3.03
N GLY A 350 5.28 -14.44 1.76
CA GLY A 350 4.16 -14.49 0.82
C GLY A 350 3.64 -15.92 0.58
N ILE A 351 4.54 -16.90 0.44
CA ILE A 351 4.15 -18.31 0.29
C ILE A 351 3.46 -18.84 1.54
N LEU A 352 3.92 -18.50 2.74
CA LEU A 352 3.26 -18.88 4.00
C LEU A 352 1.85 -18.28 4.09
N SER A 353 1.66 -17.04 3.64
CA SER A 353 0.34 -16.42 3.54
C SER A 353 -0.57 -17.16 2.57
N LEU A 354 -0.03 -17.69 1.45
CA LEU A 354 -0.78 -18.52 0.50
C LEU A 354 -1.23 -19.85 1.08
N LEU A 355 -0.42 -20.48 1.94
CA LEU A 355 -0.79 -21.77 2.56
C LEU A 355 -2.09 -21.64 3.36
N SER A 356 -2.36 -20.48 3.94
CA SER A 356 -3.60 -20.23 4.64
C SER A 356 -4.83 -20.20 3.70
N SER A 357 -4.68 -19.82 2.44
CA SER A 357 -5.75 -19.82 1.44
C SER A 357 -6.22 -21.22 1.04
N VAL A 358 -5.37 -22.24 1.22
CA VAL A 358 -5.73 -23.65 0.97
C VAL A 358 -6.77 -24.14 1.97
N PHE A 359 -6.74 -23.66 3.21
CA PHE A 359 -7.58 -24.13 4.29
C PHE A 359 -8.88 -23.32 4.48
N ALA A 360 -8.88 -22.02 4.15
CA ALA A 360 -10.03 -21.14 4.34
C ALA A 360 -9.96 -19.90 3.41
N PRO A 361 -10.09 -20.05 2.09
CA PRO A 361 -9.83 -18.96 1.14
C PRO A 361 -10.72 -17.72 1.36
N ASP A 362 -11.98 -17.90 1.74
CA ASP A 362 -12.95 -16.81 1.87
C ASP A 362 -12.69 -15.91 3.10
N THR A 363 -12.22 -16.50 4.20
CA THR A 363 -11.93 -15.78 5.45
C THR A 363 -10.52 -15.19 5.45
N VAL A 364 -9.59 -15.90 4.84
CA VAL A 364 -8.16 -15.56 4.85
C VAL A 364 -7.88 -14.23 4.14
N TYR A 365 -8.54 -13.97 3.02
CA TYR A 365 -8.39 -12.71 2.29
C TYR A 365 -8.64 -11.49 3.20
N VAL A 366 -9.79 -11.47 3.91
CA VAL A 366 -10.14 -10.35 4.80
C VAL A 366 -9.14 -10.20 5.95
N VAL A 367 -8.69 -11.31 6.51
CA VAL A 367 -7.67 -11.32 7.58
C VAL A 367 -6.35 -10.73 7.09
N LEU A 368 -5.86 -11.16 5.91
CA LEU A 368 -4.61 -10.67 5.35
C LEU A 368 -4.68 -9.18 5.03
N VAL A 369 -5.77 -8.72 4.42
CA VAL A 369 -6.02 -7.30 4.14
C VAL A 369 -6.03 -6.47 5.43
N SER A 370 -6.67 -6.97 6.49
CA SER A 370 -6.75 -6.27 7.78
C SER A 370 -5.37 -6.15 8.46
N ILE A 371 -4.58 -7.22 8.47
CA ILE A 371 -3.21 -7.20 9.03
C ILE A 371 -2.32 -6.24 8.24
N SER A 372 -2.38 -6.30 6.92
CA SER A 372 -1.62 -5.41 6.04
C SER A 372 -2.05 -3.93 6.22
N GLY A 373 -3.36 -3.68 6.29
CA GLY A 373 -3.92 -2.36 6.54
C GLY A 373 -3.51 -1.78 7.90
N PHE A 374 -3.53 -2.59 8.96
CA PHE A 374 -3.02 -2.17 10.27
C PHE A 374 -1.55 -1.77 10.20
N ALA A 375 -0.71 -2.64 9.61
CA ALA A 375 0.73 -2.44 9.58
C ALA A 375 1.10 -1.16 8.80
N VAL A 376 0.47 -0.91 7.65
CA VAL A 376 0.73 0.31 6.85
C VAL A 376 0.27 1.58 7.57
N VAL A 377 -0.86 1.56 8.26
CA VAL A 377 -1.36 2.73 9.01
C VAL A 377 -0.40 3.10 10.14
N VAL A 378 0.16 2.11 10.85
CA VAL A 378 1.19 2.35 11.88
C VAL A 378 2.48 2.92 11.26
N VAL A 379 2.87 2.46 10.08
CA VAL A 379 4.00 3.07 9.32
C VAL A 379 3.72 4.53 8.99
N TRP A 380 2.50 4.87 8.55
CA TRP A 380 2.09 6.25 8.28
C TRP A 380 2.11 7.13 9.53
N MET A 381 1.72 6.59 10.69
CA MET A 381 1.91 7.28 11.98
C MET A 381 3.39 7.58 12.22
N GLY A 382 4.27 6.62 11.94
CA GLY A 382 5.73 6.79 12.02
C GLY A 382 6.25 7.90 11.09
N ILE A 383 5.73 8.00 9.87
CA ILE A 383 6.07 9.07 8.91
C ILE A 383 5.66 10.44 9.48
N ALA A 384 4.42 10.58 9.94
CA ALA A 384 3.89 11.83 10.48
C ALA A 384 4.68 12.29 11.72
N ALA A 385 4.94 11.39 12.67
CA ALA A 385 5.73 11.66 13.86
C ALA A 385 7.18 12.02 13.53
N SER A 386 7.79 11.35 12.55
CA SER A 386 9.15 11.64 12.10
C SER A 386 9.26 13.03 11.48
N GLN A 387 8.29 13.44 10.67
CA GLN A 387 8.26 14.77 10.06
C GLN A 387 8.07 15.87 11.11
N PHE A 388 7.16 15.65 12.07
CA PHE A 388 6.98 16.57 13.18
C PHE A 388 8.30 16.82 13.94
N MET A 389 9.00 15.74 14.33
CA MET A 389 10.26 15.81 15.04
C MET A 389 11.41 16.37 14.19
N PHE A 390 11.44 16.03 12.88
CA PHE A 390 12.40 16.61 11.93
C PHE A 390 12.27 18.13 11.89
N ARG A 391 11.07 18.64 11.62
CA ARG A 391 10.83 20.08 11.49
C ARG A 391 11.12 20.82 12.81
N LYS A 392 10.71 20.23 13.95
CA LYS A 392 11.01 20.77 15.29
C LYS A 392 12.51 20.95 15.48
N ARG A 393 13.30 19.87 15.32
CA ARG A 393 14.76 19.91 15.50
C ARG A 393 15.44 20.82 14.45
N TYR A 394 14.90 20.89 13.24
CA TYR A 394 15.42 21.76 12.18
C TYR A 394 15.35 23.24 12.56
N ILE A 395 14.21 23.64 13.14
CA ILE A 395 13.99 25.02 13.65
C ILE A 395 14.83 25.28 14.89
N GLU A 396 14.88 24.35 15.84
CA GLU A 396 15.69 24.47 17.09
C GLU A 396 17.18 24.58 16.79
N ALA A 397 17.65 23.99 15.71
CA ALA A 397 19.04 24.16 15.24
C ALA A 397 19.32 25.50 14.56
N GLY A 398 18.35 26.43 14.54
CA GLY A 398 18.50 27.77 13.97
C GLY A 398 18.36 27.83 12.43
N ASN A 399 17.98 26.73 11.77
CA ASN A 399 17.83 26.71 10.31
C ASN A 399 16.54 27.43 9.89
N LYS A 400 16.59 28.12 8.76
CA LYS A 400 15.42 28.78 8.18
C LYS A 400 14.55 27.77 7.44
N VAL A 401 13.26 27.71 7.73
CA VAL A 401 12.30 26.84 7.04
C VAL A 401 12.25 27.14 5.53
N THR A 402 12.58 28.40 5.14
CA THR A 402 12.69 28.81 3.72
C THR A 402 13.75 28.05 2.92
N ASP A 403 14.72 27.47 3.57
CA ASP A 403 15.84 26.76 2.92
C ASP A 403 15.47 25.33 2.53
N LEU A 404 14.35 24.80 3.08
CA LEU A 404 13.82 23.51 2.67
C LEU A 404 13.23 23.61 1.25
N LYS A 405 13.71 22.74 0.34
CA LYS A 405 13.23 22.68 -1.05
C LYS A 405 11.77 22.26 -1.17
N TYR A 406 11.29 21.42 -0.26
CA TYR A 406 9.88 21.06 -0.11
C TYR A 406 9.49 21.22 1.36
N ARG A 407 8.29 21.75 1.60
CA ARG A 407 7.80 22.11 2.93
C ARG A 407 6.38 21.59 3.13
N THR A 408 6.16 20.84 4.18
CA THR A 408 4.82 20.49 4.64
C THR A 408 4.09 21.77 5.04
N PRO A 409 2.93 22.07 4.44
CA PRO A 409 2.16 23.27 4.80
C PRO A 409 1.59 23.14 6.22
N LEU A 410 1.15 24.27 6.78
CA LEU A 410 0.41 24.32 8.07
C LEU A 410 1.07 23.51 9.20
N TYR A 411 2.40 23.48 9.26
CA TYR A 411 3.09 22.87 10.41
C TYR A 411 2.79 23.66 11.68
N PRO A 412 2.49 23.04 12.84
CA PRO A 412 2.52 21.60 13.13
C PRO A 412 1.20 20.83 12.90
N PHE A 413 0.17 21.48 12.39
CA PHE A 413 -1.19 20.89 12.28
C PHE A 413 -1.25 19.68 11.35
N VAL A 414 -0.60 19.71 10.19
CA VAL A 414 -0.64 18.62 9.21
C VAL A 414 -0.09 17.30 9.78
N PRO A 415 1.13 17.23 10.36
CA PRO A 415 1.61 15.97 10.92
C PRO A 415 0.80 15.50 12.13
N ILE A 416 0.29 16.42 12.96
CA ILE A 416 -0.57 16.06 14.09
C ILE A 416 -1.89 15.46 13.58
N ALA A 417 -2.54 16.10 12.62
CA ALA A 417 -3.79 15.60 12.03
C ALA A 417 -3.59 14.25 11.35
N ALA A 418 -2.51 14.09 10.56
CA ALA A 418 -2.16 12.81 9.95
C ALA A 418 -2.01 11.70 10.99
N PHE A 419 -1.28 11.96 12.06
CA PHE A 419 -1.07 11.00 13.15
C PHE A 419 -2.39 10.63 13.85
N LEU A 420 -3.20 11.63 14.23
CA LEU A 420 -4.45 11.40 14.95
C LEU A 420 -5.50 10.67 14.11
N LEU A 421 -5.61 10.97 12.82
CA LEU A 421 -6.53 10.28 11.91
C LEU A 421 -6.09 8.82 11.67
N CYS A 422 -4.79 8.57 11.53
CA CYS A 422 -4.26 7.20 11.49
C CYS A 422 -4.53 6.45 12.79
N LEU A 423 -4.33 7.10 13.95
CA LEU A 423 -4.62 6.52 15.26
C LEU A 423 -6.11 6.20 15.40
N ALA A 424 -7.00 7.10 14.97
CA ALA A 424 -8.44 6.87 14.98
C ALA A 424 -8.82 5.65 14.11
N SER A 425 -8.18 5.46 12.94
CA SER A 425 -8.36 4.28 12.11
C SER A 425 -7.95 2.99 12.85
N VAL A 426 -6.81 3.01 13.57
CA VAL A 426 -6.36 1.86 14.39
C VAL A 426 -7.33 1.58 15.53
N ILE A 427 -7.83 2.60 16.22
CA ILE A 427 -8.82 2.44 17.28
C ILE A 427 -10.13 1.86 16.74
N GLY A 428 -10.56 2.30 15.54
CA GLY A 428 -11.77 1.82 14.88
C GLY A 428 -11.79 0.30 14.67
N ILE A 429 -10.64 -0.34 14.49
CA ILE A 429 -10.50 -1.79 14.35
C ILE A 429 -11.07 -2.54 15.57
N ALA A 430 -10.91 -2.00 16.77
CA ALA A 430 -11.37 -2.67 17.99
C ALA A 430 -12.88 -2.91 18.02
N PHE A 431 -13.63 -2.13 17.23
CA PHE A 431 -15.09 -2.21 17.11
C PHE A 431 -15.56 -3.13 16.00
N ASP A 432 -14.68 -3.57 15.07
CA ASP A 432 -15.03 -4.50 13.99
C ASP A 432 -14.58 -5.94 14.34
N PRO A 433 -15.52 -6.87 14.59
CA PRO A 433 -15.20 -8.26 14.90
C PRO A 433 -14.34 -8.95 13.83
N ASN A 434 -14.56 -8.61 12.55
CA ASN A 434 -13.88 -9.25 11.41
C ASN A 434 -12.42 -8.75 11.27
N GLN A 435 -12.11 -7.56 11.75
CA GLN A 435 -10.79 -6.94 11.62
C GLN A 435 -9.96 -6.95 12.91
N ARG A 436 -10.54 -7.31 14.06
CA ARG A 436 -9.83 -7.40 15.36
C ARG A 436 -8.58 -8.27 15.32
N ILE A 437 -8.54 -9.27 14.44
CA ILE A 437 -7.38 -10.13 14.24
C ILE A 437 -6.12 -9.32 13.91
N ALA A 438 -6.27 -8.17 13.23
CA ALA A 438 -5.17 -7.28 12.93
C ALA A 438 -4.49 -6.71 14.20
N LEU A 439 -5.27 -6.41 15.25
CA LEU A 439 -4.73 -5.97 16.55
C LEU A 439 -4.05 -7.13 17.27
N TYR A 440 -4.66 -8.33 17.29
CA TYR A 440 -4.11 -9.50 17.95
C TYR A 440 -2.80 -9.99 17.33
N CYS A 441 -2.60 -9.78 16.04
CA CYS A 441 -1.34 -10.08 15.35
C CYS A 441 -0.38 -8.89 15.37
N GLY A 442 -0.85 -7.69 15.06
CA GLY A 442 -0.01 -6.52 14.82
C GLY A 442 0.61 -5.95 16.09
N VAL A 443 -0.16 -5.83 17.18
CA VAL A 443 0.36 -5.28 18.44
C VAL A 443 1.44 -6.18 19.06
N PRO A 444 1.25 -7.51 19.20
CA PRO A 444 2.32 -8.39 19.65
C PRO A 444 3.53 -8.38 18.69
N PHE A 445 3.32 -8.32 17.37
CA PHE A 445 4.41 -8.22 16.41
C PHE A 445 5.27 -6.96 16.66
N MET A 446 4.65 -5.81 16.89
CA MET A 446 5.34 -4.57 17.24
C MET A 446 6.14 -4.73 18.55
N ALA A 447 5.52 -5.29 19.59
CA ALA A 447 6.16 -5.51 20.87
C ALA A 447 7.39 -6.44 20.74
N ILE A 448 7.27 -7.50 19.95
CA ILE A 448 8.37 -8.42 19.63
C ILE A 448 9.50 -7.69 18.89
N CYS A 449 9.19 -6.86 17.91
CA CYS A 449 10.20 -6.09 17.18
C CYS A 449 10.99 -5.16 18.12
N TYR A 450 10.31 -4.42 18.99
CA TYR A 450 10.96 -3.60 20.00
C TYR A 450 11.80 -4.44 20.98
N ALA A 451 11.27 -5.55 21.47
CA ALA A 451 11.99 -6.45 22.38
C ALA A 451 13.27 -6.99 21.74
N ILE A 452 13.19 -7.50 20.49
CA ILE A 452 14.35 -8.01 19.74
C ILE A 452 15.40 -6.90 19.56
N TYR A 453 14.98 -5.70 19.19
CA TYR A 453 15.90 -4.58 19.01
C TYR A 453 16.67 -4.27 20.29
N TYR A 454 15.99 -4.08 21.42
CA TYR A 454 16.62 -3.72 22.68
C TYR A 454 17.44 -4.85 23.28
N VAL A 455 17.01 -6.11 23.19
CA VAL A 455 17.78 -7.27 23.68
C VAL A 455 19.08 -7.44 22.88
N LYS A 456 19.02 -7.28 21.55
CA LYS A 456 20.20 -7.37 20.68
C LYS A 456 21.21 -6.27 20.99
N ASN A 457 20.74 -5.03 21.14
CA ASN A 457 21.62 -3.88 21.36
C ASN A 457 22.16 -3.79 22.80
N ARG A 458 21.44 -4.35 23.79
CA ARG A 458 21.96 -4.49 25.17
C ARG A 458 23.21 -5.39 25.23
N LYS A 459 23.28 -6.42 24.37
CA LYS A 459 24.44 -7.31 24.26
C LYS A 459 25.62 -6.68 23.50
N SER A 460 25.40 -5.59 22.78
CA SER A 460 26.42 -4.91 21.98
C SER A 460 27.04 -3.69 22.66
N GLN A 461 26.56 -3.28 23.87
CA GLN A 461 27.26 -2.34 24.71
C GLN A 461 28.26 -3.13 25.58
N PRO A 462 29.58 -2.94 25.37
CA PRO A 462 30.55 -3.48 26.30
C PRO A 462 30.29 -2.84 27.68
N ALA A 463 30.53 -3.59 28.75
CA ALA A 463 30.55 -3.10 30.12
C ALA A 463 31.71 -2.10 30.31
N ALA A 464 31.53 -0.90 29.80
CA ALA A 464 32.41 0.25 29.99
C ALA A 464 31.59 1.27 30.79
N ASP A 465 31.68 1.18 32.12
CA ASP A 465 31.64 2.23 33.11
C ASP A 465 31.29 1.68 34.51
N MET A 466 32.13 0.74 35.00
CA MET A 466 32.17 0.49 36.45
C MET A 466 33.60 0.65 37.02
N THR A 467 34.40 1.56 36.47
CA THR A 467 35.75 1.84 36.99
C THR A 467 36.06 3.33 37.08
N HIS A 468 35.10 4.18 37.47
CA HIS A 468 35.42 5.53 37.96
C HIS A 468 34.45 5.91 39.08
N SER A 469 34.59 5.24 40.24
CA SER A 469 34.26 5.83 41.54
C SER A 469 35.14 5.16 42.61
N LYS A 470 36.33 5.67 42.74
CA LYS A 470 37.08 5.67 44.02
C LYS A 470 37.81 6.98 44.13
#